data_8d08c97b5fb26412b846c5cae51ee296
#
_entry.id   8d08c97b5fb26412b846c5cae51ee296
#
_cell.length_a   1.000
_cell.length_b   1.000
_cell.length_c   1.000
_cell.angle_alpha   90.00
_cell.angle_beta   90.00
_cell.angle_gamma   90.00
#
_symmetry.space_group_name_H-M   'P 1'
#
loop_
_entity.id
_entity.type
_entity.pdbx_description
1 polymer ?
#
loop_
_entity_poly.entity_id
_entity_poly.type
_entity_poly.pdbx_seq_one_letter_code
_entity_poly.pdbx_strand_id
1 'polypeptide(L)'
;MRNTAVLFLALGVCLLAEEPTQKILTLKNGQRLIYDDISREGATLFVRTGGQSVMIDAADVAPAPAAAPAAEPAKEAPAMNVPGPAAQWIGPYAGKHNLRPELIQAVMEVESGYQVNARSRVGAIGLMQLMPQTAKYLKVNAHDPEQNVEGGARLLDTLVKRYESRRNGLALALAAYNAGPGAVDRFGGIPPFKETRHYVQKVIRRFKELVREP
;
A
#
# COMPACT_ATOMS: atom_id res chain seq x y z
N MET A 1 21.35 -44.68 -46.31
CA MET A 1 20.27 -44.13 -45.44
C MET A 1 20.96 -43.64 -44.18
N ARG A 2 21.15 -42.33 -44.07
CA ARG A 2 21.93 -41.71 -42.97
C ARG A 2 20.97 -40.94 -42.09
N ASN A 3 20.73 -41.45 -40.88
CA ASN A 3 19.98 -40.77 -39.82
C ASN A 3 20.89 -39.74 -39.18
N THR A 4 20.56 -38.48 -39.34
CA THR A 4 21.19 -37.38 -38.64
C THR A 4 20.26 -37.00 -37.48
N ALA A 5 20.66 -37.33 -36.25
CA ALA A 5 19.98 -36.89 -35.06
C ALA A 5 20.38 -35.43 -34.79
N VAL A 6 19.40 -34.53 -34.78
CA VAL A 6 19.57 -33.13 -34.39
C VAL A 6 19.23 -33.03 -32.92
N LEU A 7 20.25 -32.73 -32.11
CA LEU A 7 20.16 -32.47 -30.69
C LEU A 7 19.63 -31.05 -30.47
N PHE A 8 18.37 -30.91 -30.03
CA PHE A 8 17.83 -29.63 -29.61
C PHE A 8 18.26 -29.36 -28.16
N LEU A 9 19.17 -28.41 -28.01
CA LEU A 9 19.50 -27.82 -26.72
C LEU A 9 18.33 -26.90 -26.30
N ALA A 10 17.51 -27.30 -25.35
CA ALA A 10 16.50 -26.44 -24.75
C ALA A 10 17.18 -25.41 -23.85
N LEU A 11 17.35 -24.18 -24.33
CA LEU A 11 17.59 -23.04 -23.44
C LEU A 11 16.30 -22.78 -22.67
N GLY A 12 16.34 -23.04 -21.36
CA GLY A 12 15.29 -22.64 -20.43
C GLY A 12 15.29 -21.11 -20.28
N VAL A 13 14.43 -20.44 -21.04
CA VAL A 13 14.05 -19.06 -20.78
C VAL A 13 13.08 -19.09 -19.62
N CYS A 14 13.55 -18.73 -18.43
CA CYS A 14 12.69 -18.46 -17.30
C CYS A 14 11.88 -17.19 -17.61
N LEU A 15 10.67 -17.36 -18.15
CA LEU A 15 9.71 -16.26 -18.24
C LEU A 15 9.32 -15.90 -16.80
N LEU A 16 9.85 -14.79 -16.31
CA LEU A 16 9.27 -14.08 -15.18
C LEU A 16 7.86 -13.69 -15.60
N ALA A 17 6.86 -14.37 -15.06
CA ALA A 17 5.47 -13.98 -15.23
C ALA A 17 5.30 -12.59 -14.59
N GLU A 18 5.21 -11.55 -15.41
CA GLU A 18 4.73 -10.24 -14.96
C GLU A 18 3.32 -10.45 -14.40
N GLU A 19 3.13 -10.11 -13.14
CA GLU A 19 1.80 -10.05 -12.52
C GLU A 19 0.92 -9.14 -13.39
N PRO A 20 -0.30 -9.57 -13.76
CA PRO A 20 -1.17 -8.76 -14.61
C PRO A 20 -1.55 -7.48 -13.86
N THR A 21 -0.96 -6.36 -14.23
CA THR A 21 -1.37 -5.04 -13.76
C THR A 21 -2.82 -4.84 -14.17
N GLN A 22 -3.75 -4.87 -13.22
CA GLN A 22 -5.18 -4.66 -13.50
C GLN A 22 -5.37 -3.26 -14.08
N LYS A 23 -5.81 -3.20 -15.35
CA LYS A 23 -6.11 -1.95 -16.02
C LYS A 23 -7.48 -1.46 -15.55
N ILE A 24 -7.55 -0.20 -15.13
CA ILE A 24 -8.77 0.40 -14.57
C ILE A 24 -9.18 1.60 -15.42
N LEU A 25 -10.44 1.59 -15.88
CA LEU A 25 -11.08 2.72 -16.55
C LEU A 25 -12.04 3.40 -15.57
N THR A 26 -11.92 4.71 -15.38
CA THR A 26 -12.83 5.49 -14.53
C THR A 26 -13.79 6.30 -15.39
N LEU A 27 -15.07 6.23 -15.09
CA LEU A 27 -16.11 7.01 -15.76
C LEU A 27 -16.36 8.33 -15.02
N LYS A 28 -16.91 9.33 -15.70
CA LYS A 28 -17.25 10.65 -15.12
C LYS A 28 -18.23 10.58 -13.95
N ASN A 29 -19.05 9.54 -13.91
CA ASN A 29 -19.98 9.26 -12.80
C ASN A 29 -19.28 8.65 -11.56
N GLY A 30 -17.95 8.45 -11.60
CA GLY A 30 -17.16 7.85 -10.54
C GLY A 30 -17.10 6.32 -10.57
N GLN A 31 -17.79 5.65 -11.48
CA GLN A 31 -17.74 4.20 -11.63
C GLN A 31 -16.37 3.77 -12.17
N ARG A 32 -15.80 2.71 -11.62
CA ARG A 32 -14.52 2.13 -12.04
C ARG A 32 -14.74 0.76 -12.64
N LEU A 33 -14.20 0.55 -13.84
CA LEU A 33 -14.26 -0.71 -14.57
C LEU A 33 -12.85 -1.31 -14.65
N ILE A 34 -12.71 -2.55 -14.21
CA ILE A 34 -11.48 -3.33 -14.42
C ILE A 34 -11.61 -3.98 -15.79
N TYR A 35 -10.61 -3.86 -16.65
CA TYR A 35 -10.69 -4.38 -18.00
C TYR A 35 -9.44 -5.17 -18.41
N ASP A 36 -9.67 -6.13 -19.30
CA ASP A 36 -8.61 -6.97 -19.86
C ASP A 36 -8.04 -6.32 -21.14
N ASP A 37 -8.95 -5.73 -21.94
CA ASP A 37 -8.63 -5.10 -23.20
C ASP A 37 -9.58 -3.93 -23.52
N ILE A 38 -9.10 -2.96 -24.27
CA ILE A 38 -9.88 -1.80 -24.73
C ILE A 38 -9.51 -1.45 -26.17
N SER A 39 -10.54 -1.30 -26.98
CA SER A 39 -10.40 -0.79 -28.35
C SER A 39 -11.31 0.42 -28.55
N ARG A 40 -10.98 1.27 -29.52
CA ARG A 40 -11.72 2.50 -29.82
C ARG A 40 -12.13 2.54 -31.28
N GLU A 41 -13.43 2.79 -31.52
CA GLU A 41 -13.96 3.09 -32.85
C GLU A 41 -14.74 4.41 -32.78
N GLY A 42 -14.14 5.46 -33.35
CA GLY A 42 -14.71 6.81 -33.29
C GLY A 42 -14.87 7.34 -31.87
N ALA A 43 -16.13 7.63 -31.47
CA ALA A 43 -16.47 8.08 -30.11
C ALA A 43 -16.77 6.92 -29.15
N THR A 44 -16.78 5.67 -29.60
CA THR A 44 -17.15 4.50 -28.80
C THR A 44 -15.91 3.72 -28.37
N LEU A 45 -15.86 3.37 -27.09
CA LEU A 45 -14.87 2.46 -26.51
C LEU A 45 -15.51 1.09 -26.29
N PHE A 46 -14.85 0.05 -26.77
CA PHE A 46 -15.20 -1.34 -26.50
C PHE A 46 -14.29 -1.84 -25.39
N VAL A 47 -14.86 -2.01 -24.22
CA VAL A 47 -14.12 -2.41 -23.01
C VAL A 47 -14.43 -3.87 -22.72
N ARG A 48 -13.43 -4.75 -22.77
CA ARG A 48 -13.58 -6.16 -22.45
C ARG A 48 -13.28 -6.39 -20.98
N THR A 49 -14.22 -7.02 -20.26
CA THR A 49 -14.07 -7.36 -18.85
C THR A 49 -14.67 -8.75 -18.58
N GLY A 50 -13.86 -9.68 -18.04
CA GLY A 50 -14.33 -11.02 -17.69
C GLY A 50 -15.00 -11.79 -18.84
N GLY A 51 -14.52 -11.59 -20.08
CA GLY A 51 -15.07 -12.24 -21.29
C GLY A 51 -16.31 -11.54 -21.90
N GLN A 52 -16.82 -10.50 -21.31
CA GLN A 52 -17.91 -9.66 -21.85
C GLN A 52 -17.36 -8.36 -22.43
N SER A 53 -18.02 -7.83 -23.47
CA SER A 53 -17.66 -6.54 -24.06
C SER A 53 -18.75 -5.53 -23.74
N VAL A 54 -18.35 -4.39 -23.15
CA VAL A 54 -19.22 -3.27 -22.83
C VAL A 54 -18.86 -2.11 -23.74
N MET A 55 -19.85 -1.48 -24.37
CA MET A 55 -19.69 -0.25 -25.15
C MET A 55 -19.85 0.96 -24.24
N ILE A 56 -18.91 1.88 -24.29
CA ILE A 56 -18.91 3.11 -23.49
C ILE A 56 -18.64 4.28 -24.43
N ASP A 57 -19.37 5.39 -24.26
CA ASP A 57 -19.01 6.61 -24.96
C ASP A 57 -17.68 7.15 -24.39
N ALA A 58 -16.74 7.45 -25.27
CA ALA A 58 -15.45 8.03 -24.86
C ALA A 58 -15.64 9.37 -24.11
N ALA A 59 -16.76 10.07 -24.36
CA ALA A 59 -17.11 11.27 -23.63
C ALA A 59 -17.48 11.02 -22.15
N ASP A 60 -17.88 9.79 -21.79
CA ASP A 60 -18.23 9.41 -20.42
C ASP A 60 -17.02 8.94 -19.62
N VAL A 61 -15.88 8.78 -20.25
CA VAL A 61 -14.65 8.46 -19.55
C VAL A 61 -14.13 9.71 -18.85
N ALA A 62 -13.84 9.60 -17.57
CA ALA A 62 -13.14 10.66 -16.86
C ALA A 62 -11.77 10.88 -17.53
N PRO A 63 -11.32 12.12 -17.71
CA PRO A 63 -9.94 12.34 -18.13
C PRO A 63 -9.06 11.57 -17.17
N ALA A 64 -8.11 10.77 -17.73
CA ALA A 64 -7.11 10.13 -16.89
C ALA A 64 -6.61 11.20 -15.90
N PRO A 65 -6.57 10.93 -14.59
CA PRO A 65 -5.92 11.86 -13.68
C PRO A 65 -4.61 12.18 -14.33
N ALA A 66 -4.38 13.48 -14.63
CA ALA A 66 -3.19 13.92 -15.36
C ALA A 66 -2.05 13.15 -14.75
N ALA A 67 -1.37 12.33 -15.55
CA ALA A 67 -0.36 11.41 -15.07
C ALA A 67 0.46 12.23 -14.10
N ALA A 68 0.39 11.88 -12.83
CA ALA A 68 1.14 12.60 -11.81
C ALA A 68 2.52 12.72 -12.42
N PRO A 69 3.09 13.91 -12.61
CA PRO A 69 4.29 14.14 -13.40
C PRO A 69 5.23 13.02 -13.02
N ALA A 70 5.68 12.25 -14.02
CA ALA A 70 6.49 11.04 -13.84
C ALA A 70 7.43 11.38 -12.72
N ALA A 71 7.33 10.67 -11.58
CA ALA A 71 7.95 11.07 -10.36
C ALA A 71 9.37 11.48 -10.74
N GLU A 72 9.68 12.77 -10.65
CA GLU A 72 11.04 13.26 -10.85
C GLU A 72 11.89 12.33 -10.01
N PRO A 73 13.02 11.81 -10.51
CA PRO A 73 13.86 10.88 -9.77
C PRO A 73 13.96 11.42 -8.37
N ALA A 74 13.40 10.69 -7.42
CA ALA A 74 13.04 11.18 -6.10
C ALA A 74 14.16 12.08 -5.62
N LYS A 75 13.88 13.38 -5.55
CA LYS A 75 14.76 14.36 -4.94
C LYS A 75 15.18 13.69 -3.65
N GLU A 76 16.47 13.38 -3.49
CA GLU A 76 17.00 12.58 -2.40
C GLU A 76 16.21 12.88 -1.15
N ALA A 77 15.43 11.88 -0.70
CA ALA A 77 14.53 12.06 0.43
C ALA A 77 15.41 12.59 1.56
N PRO A 78 15.06 13.68 2.23
CA PRO A 78 15.88 14.27 3.27
C PRO A 78 16.32 13.12 4.17
N ALA A 79 17.61 13.04 4.49
CA ALA A 79 18.21 11.91 5.18
C ALA A 79 17.39 11.61 6.43
N MET A 80 16.52 10.60 6.33
CA MET A 80 15.63 10.21 7.44
C MET A 80 16.52 9.77 8.57
N ASN A 81 16.52 10.49 9.68
CA ASN A 81 17.27 10.13 10.86
C ASN A 81 16.59 8.95 11.59
N VAL A 82 16.60 7.78 10.91
CA VAL A 82 16.07 6.54 11.42
C VAL A 82 17.22 5.71 11.95
N PRO A 83 17.26 5.37 13.24
CA PRO A 83 18.29 4.53 13.79
C PRO A 83 18.27 3.11 13.21
N GLY A 84 19.46 2.59 12.86
CA GLY A 84 19.62 1.20 12.47
C GLY A 84 19.14 0.85 11.05
N PRO A 85 18.98 -0.45 10.76
CA PRO A 85 18.71 -0.94 9.41
C PRO A 85 17.29 -0.65 8.91
N ALA A 86 16.40 -0.13 9.74
CA ALA A 86 14.98 0.08 9.40
C ALA A 86 14.78 1.12 8.29
N ALA A 87 15.68 2.11 8.18
CA ALA A 87 15.61 3.18 7.20
C ALA A 87 15.54 2.67 5.75
N GLN A 88 16.25 1.59 5.44
CA GLN A 88 16.33 1.03 4.09
C GLN A 88 14.98 0.55 3.53
N TRP A 89 14.02 0.19 4.39
CA TRP A 89 12.71 -0.32 3.96
C TRP A 89 11.62 0.76 3.88
N ILE A 90 11.79 1.91 4.54
CA ILE A 90 10.75 2.94 4.60
C ILE A 90 10.47 3.52 3.22
N GLY A 91 11.49 3.99 2.50
CA GLY A 91 11.33 4.59 1.17
C GLY A 91 10.69 3.64 0.14
N PRO A 92 11.25 2.43 -0.06
CA PRO A 92 10.69 1.44 -0.98
C PRO A 92 9.22 1.10 -0.72
N TYR A 93 8.86 0.83 0.54
CA TYR A 93 7.48 0.46 0.88
C TYR A 93 6.52 1.66 0.94
N ALA A 94 7.01 2.85 1.22
CA ALA A 94 6.25 4.09 1.04
C ALA A 94 5.85 4.29 -0.43
N GLY A 95 6.80 4.16 -1.35
CA GLY A 95 6.54 4.24 -2.79
C GLY A 95 5.58 3.15 -3.27
N LYS A 96 5.82 1.89 -2.86
CA LYS A 96 4.97 0.73 -3.24
C LYS A 96 3.51 0.92 -2.81
N HIS A 97 3.25 1.52 -1.66
CA HIS A 97 1.92 1.65 -1.07
C HIS A 97 1.35 3.07 -1.16
N ASN A 98 1.99 3.97 -1.93
CA ASN A 98 1.57 5.37 -2.09
C ASN A 98 1.34 6.08 -0.74
N LEU A 99 2.24 5.84 0.21
CA LEU A 99 2.28 6.48 1.51
C LEU A 99 3.43 7.48 1.58
N ARG A 100 3.29 8.47 2.43
CA ARG A 100 4.42 9.33 2.76
C ARG A 100 5.42 8.57 3.61
N PRO A 101 6.73 8.60 3.29
CA PRO A 101 7.76 7.94 4.07
C PRO A 101 7.72 8.33 5.55
N GLU A 102 7.46 9.62 5.83
CA GLU A 102 7.39 10.16 7.19
C GLU A 102 6.22 9.56 7.99
N LEU A 103 5.15 9.12 7.30
CA LEU A 103 4.04 8.46 7.99
C LEU A 103 4.43 7.06 8.46
N ILE A 104 5.11 6.28 7.61
CA ILE A 104 5.64 4.97 7.99
C ILE A 104 6.66 5.14 9.12
N GLN A 105 7.54 6.12 9.01
CA GLN A 105 8.54 6.43 10.03
C GLN A 105 7.89 6.76 11.38
N ALA A 106 6.89 7.64 11.39
CA ALA A 106 6.19 8.02 12.62
C ALA A 106 5.47 6.85 13.29
N VAL A 107 4.83 5.98 12.48
CA VAL A 107 4.20 4.75 12.99
C VAL A 107 5.25 3.83 13.60
N MET A 108 6.32 3.54 12.87
CA MET A 108 7.40 2.64 13.32
C MET A 108 8.06 3.14 14.62
N GLU A 109 8.29 4.44 14.72
CA GLU A 109 8.85 5.05 15.93
C GLU A 109 7.94 4.86 17.14
N VAL A 110 6.66 5.09 16.98
CA VAL A 110 5.67 4.97 18.07
C VAL A 110 5.42 3.51 18.45
N GLU A 111 5.45 2.59 17.48
CA GLU A 111 5.21 1.15 17.69
C GLU A 111 6.37 0.45 18.39
N SER A 112 7.58 0.69 17.95
CA SER A 112 8.74 -0.09 18.40
C SER A 112 9.96 0.73 18.82
N GLY A 113 9.96 2.04 18.58
CA GLY A 113 11.19 2.83 18.68
C GLY A 113 12.30 2.29 17.77
N TYR A 114 11.94 1.78 16.58
CA TYR A 114 12.83 1.16 15.59
C TYR A 114 13.49 -0.16 16.05
N GLN A 115 12.97 -0.78 17.10
CA GLN A 115 13.50 -2.06 17.60
C GLN A 115 13.00 -3.22 16.73
N VAL A 116 13.90 -3.83 15.97
CA VAL A 116 13.59 -4.93 15.03
C VAL A 116 12.90 -6.11 15.73
N ASN A 117 13.33 -6.45 16.93
CA ASN A 117 12.84 -7.59 17.70
C ASN A 117 11.82 -7.20 18.78
N ALA A 118 11.19 -6.01 18.66
CA ALA A 118 10.21 -5.58 19.62
C ALA A 118 9.06 -6.58 19.77
N ARG A 119 8.65 -6.81 21.02
CA ARG A 119 7.46 -7.61 21.35
C ARG A 119 6.63 -6.90 22.40
N SER A 120 5.34 -6.75 22.13
CA SER A 120 4.41 -6.23 23.12
C SER A 120 3.95 -7.35 24.08
N ARG A 121 3.37 -6.95 25.21
CA ARG A 121 2.75 -7.88 26.19
C ARG A 121 1.59 -8.67 25.60
N VAL A 122 0.92 -8.13 24.59
CA VAL A 122 -0.22 -8.76 23.91
C VAL A 122 0.18 -9.54 22.66
N GLY A 123 1.50 -9.63 22.36
CA GLY A 123 2.05 -10.48 21.30
C GLY A 123 2.24 -9.80 19.95
N ALA A 124 2.15 -8.47 19.86
CA ALA A 124 2.54 -7.74 18.66
C ALA A 124 4.05 -7.85 18.42
N ILE A 125 4.49 -7.89 17.16
CA ILE A 125 5.84 -8.28 16.77
C ILE A 125 6.45 -7.24 15.82
N GLY A 126 7.73 -6.91 16.07
CA GLY A 126 8.64 -6.24 15.15
C GLY A 126 8.43 -4.73 15.03
N LEU A 127 9.05 -4.16 13.99
CA LEU A 127 9.12 -2.73 13.74
C LEU A 127 7.77 -2.03 13.68
N MET A 128 6.78 -2.65 13.03
CA MET A 128 5.43 -2.14 12.85
C MET A 128 4.39 -2.79 13.78
N GLN A 129 4.86 -3.56 14.79
CA GLN A 129 4.04 -4.21 15.82
C GLN A 129 2.82 -4.96 15.24
N LEU A 130 3.07 -5.87 14.30
CA LEU A 130 2.01 -6.68 13.71
C LEU A 130 1.56 -7.77 14.69
N MET A 131 0.24 -7.87 14.92
CA MET A 131 -0.35 -9.01 15.62
C MET A 131 -0.20 -10.28 14.76
N PRO A 132 0.04 -11.46 15.37
CA PRO A 132 0.22 -12.73 14.62
C PRO A 132 -0.93 -13.02 13.65
N GLN A 133 -2.17 -12.76 14.02
CA GLN A 133 -3.33 -12.93 13.15
C GLN A 133 -3.30 -11.97 11.96
N THR A 134 -2.88 -10.73 12.17
CA THR A 134 -2.72 -9.73 11.12
C THR A 134 -1.62 -10.13 10.14
N ALA A 135 -0.47 -10.57 10.64
CA ALA A 135 0.63 -11.06 9.82
C ALA A 135 0.19 -12.27 8.96
N LYS A 136 -0.55 -13.21 9.55
CA LYS A 136 -1.13 -14.36 8.83
C LYS A 136 -2.09 -13.92 7.72
N TYR A 137 -2.98 -12.98 8.02
CA TYR A 137 -3.92 -12.42 7.04
C TYR A 137 -3.18 -11.74 5.88
N LEU A 138 -2.14 -10.98 6.20
CA LEU A 138 -1.28 -10.30 5.22
C LEU A 138 -0.29 -11.24 4.51
N LYS A 139 -0.21 -12.52 4.92
CA LYS A 139 0.73 -13.51 4.39
C LYS A 139 2.19 -13.05 4.50
N VAL A 140 2.57 -12.46 5.62
CA VAL A 140 3.94 -12.02 5.91
C VAL A 140 4.48 -12.71 7.16
N ASN A 141 5.80 -12.89 7.21
CA ASN A 141 6.49 -13.31 8.42
C ASN A 141 6.77 -12.08 9.30
N ALA A 142 6.01 -11.91 10.40
CA ALA A 142 6.20 -10.76 11.30
C ALA A 142 7.58 -10.72 11.98
N HIS A 143 8.31 -11.83 12.02
CA HIS A 143 9.66 -11.92 12.58
C HIS A 143 10.74 -11.51 11.59
N ASP A 144 10.44 -11.45 10.31
CA ASP A 144 11.32 -10.92 9.29
C ASP A 144 11.12 -9.39 9.25
N PRO A 145 12.18 -8.59 9.48
CA PRO A 145 12.05 -7.14 9.59
C PRO A 145 11.51 -6.49 8.31
N GLU A 146 11.95 -6.94 7.16
CA GLU A 146 11.50 -6.40 5.87
C GLU A 146 10.03 -6.71 5.63
N GLN A 147 9.62 -7.97 5.81
CA GLN A 147 8.22 -8.37 5.66
C GLN A 147 7.32 -7.72 6.71
N ASN A 148 7.85 -7.44 7.90
CA ASN A 148 7.13 -6.71 8.93
C ASN A 148 6.82 -5.28 8.51
N VAL A 149 7.80 -4.57 7.93
CA VAL A 149 7.61 -3.21 7.42
C VAL A 149 6.67 -3.22 6.20
N GLU A 150 6.85 -4.15 5.27
CA GLU A 150 5.96 -4.33 4.12
C GLU A 150 4.51 -4.58 4.55
N GLY A 151 4.30 -5.53 5.44
CA GLY A 151 2.96 -5.85 5.94
C GLY A 151 2.30 -4.69 6.68
N GLY A 152 3.07 -3.98 7.51
CA GLY A 152 2.60 -2.79 8.24
C GLY A 152 2.25 -1.63 7.31
N ALA A 153 3.08 -1.36 6.31
CA ALA A 153 2.82 -0.32 5.30
C ALA A 153 1.56 -0.65 4.47
N ARG A 154 1.41 -1.90 4.04
CA ARG A 154 0.22 -2.36 3.30
C ARG A 154 -1.06 -2.26 4.14
N LEU A 155 -1.01 -2.64 5.42
CA LEU A 155 -2.14 -2.45 6.33
C LEU A 155 -2.49 -0.97 6.48
N LEU A 156 -1.49 -0.13 6.69
CA LEU A 156 -1.67 1.31 6.85
C LEU A 156 -2.29 1.94 5.61
N ASP A 157 -1.81 1.61 4.40
CA ASP A 157 -2.39 2.05 3.13
C ASP A 157 -3.87 1.64 3.00
N THR A 158 -4.17 0.37 3.30
CA THR A 158 -5.55 -0.13 3.28
C THR A 158 -6.47 0.69 4.21
N LEU A 159 -5.99 1.02 5.40
CA LEU A 159 -6.76 1.80 6.37
C LEU A 159 -6.86 3.28 5.97
N VAL A 160 -5.80 3.88 5.45
CA VAL A 160 -5.85 5.25 4.93
C VAL A 160 -6.89 5.36 3.82
N LYS A 161 -6.88 4.46 2.84
CA LYS A 161 -7.88 4.40 1.76
C LYS A 161 -9.30 4.18 2.28
N ARG A 162 -9.47 3.33 3.31
CA ARG A 162 -10.78 3.07 3.91
C ARG A 162 -11.43 4.32 4.49
N TYR A 163 -10.65 5.21 5.07
CA TYR A 163 -11.16 6.40 5.78
C TYR A 163 -10.87 7.72 5.07
N GLU A 164 -10.31 7.72 3.84
CA GLU A 164 -9.87 8.93 3.13
C GLU A 164 -11.00 9.98 2.94
N SER A 165 -12.24 9.52 2.68
CA SER A 165 -13.38 10.40 2.51
C SER A 165 -13.95 11.00 3.82
N ARG A 166 -13.44 10.55 4.96
CA ARG A 166 -13.93 10.99 6.29
C ARG A 166 -13.17 12.23 6.74
N ARG A 167 -13.84 13.19 7.40
CA ARG A 167 -13.25 14.46 7.90
C ARG A 167 -12.04 14.19 8.78
N ASN A 168 -11.61 13.31 9.30
CA ASN A 168 -10.34 13.04 10.02
C ASN A 168 -9.76 11.70 9.59
N GLY A 169 -9.77 11.43 8.28
CA GLY A 169 -9.45 10.13 7.69
C GLY A 169 -8.15 9.53 8.21
N LEU A 170 -7.07 10.29 8.22
CA LEU A 170 -5.78 9.83 8.75
C LEU A 170 -5.87 9.42 10.23
N ALA A 171 -6.54 10.22 11.05
CA ALA A 171 -6.69 9.91 12.48
C ALA A 171 -7.53 8.64 12.71
N LEU A 172 -8.55 8.42 11.86
CA LEU A 172 -9.36 7.20 11.89
C LEU A 172 -8.57 5.99 11.42
N ALA A 173 -7.75 6.13 10.38
CA ALA A 173 -6.86 5.08 9.89
C ALA A 173 -5.86 4.64 10.98
N LEU A 174 -5.25 5.59 11.66
CA LEU A 174 -4.33 5.32 12.78
C LEU A 174 -5.04 4.66 13.97
N ALA A 175 -6.26 5.12 14.29
CA ALA A 175 -7.07 4.48 15.33
C ALA A 175 -7.43 3.04 14.97
N ALA A 176 -7.73 2.78 13.68
CA ALA A 176 -8.00 1.45 13.16
C ALA A 176 -6.76 0.56 13.13
N TYR A 177 -5.59 1.14 12.87
CA TYR A 177 -4.32 0.43 12.94
C TYR A 177 -4.07 -0.12 14.36
N ASN A 178 -4.28 0.70 15.39
CA ASN A 178 -4.06 0.33 16.78
C ASN A 178 -5.20 -0.51 17.38
N ALA A 179 -6.47 -0.12 17.18
CA ALA A 179 -7.63 -0.74 17.85
C ALA A 179 -8.43 -1.70 16.95
N GLY A 180 -8.05 -1.79 15.67
CA GLY A 180 -8.81 -2.51 14.65
C GLY A 180 -9.94 -1.68 14.03
N PRO A 181 -10.24 -1.89 12.73
CA PRO A 181 -11.29 -1.15 12.03
C PRO A 181 -12.68 -1.38 12.62
N GLY A 182 -12.96 -2.57 13.14
CA GLY A 182 -14.24 -2.87 13.79
C GLY A 182 -14.54 -2.02 15.01
N ALA A 183 -13.51 -1.58 15.76
CA ALA A 183 -13.69 -0.66 16.86
C ALA A 183 -14.04 0.75 16.35
N VAL A 184 -13.33 1.23 15.33
CA VAL A 184 -13.60 2.55 14.71
C VAL A 184 -15.01 2.61 14.12
N ASP A 185 -15.42 1.55 13.44
CA ASP A 185 -16.75 1.47 12.83
C ASP A 185 -17.86 1.43 13.91
N ARG A 186 -17.69 0.65 14.97
CA ARG A 186 -18.64 0.55 16.10
C ARG A 186 -18.86 1.89 16.78
N PHE A 187 -17.81 2.66 16.98
CA PHE A 187 -17.90 3.96 17.65
C PHE A 187 -18.15 5.13 16.69
N GLY A 188 -18.20 4.86 15.38
CA GLY A 188 -18.37 5.90 14.35
C GLY A 188 -17.22 6.92 14.30
N GLY A 189 -16.09 6.63 14.96
CA GLY A 189 -14.96 7.52 15.13
C GLY A 189 -13.81 6.89 15.92
N ILE A 190 -12.90 7.72 16.45
CA ILE A 190 -11.82 7.23 17.31
C ILE A 190 -12.42 6.63 18.59
N PRO A 191 -12.18 5.34 18.88
CA PRO A 191 -12.73 4.70 20.06
C PRO A 191 -12.32 5.43 21.36
N PRO A 192 -13.16 5.40 22.42
CA PRO A 192 -12.86 6.05 23.68
C PRO A 192 -11.79 5.32 24.51
N PHE A 193 -10.95 4.52 23.87
CA PHE A 193 -9.85 3.81 24.51
C PHE A 193 -8.69 4.79 24.75
N LYS A 194 -8.25 4.92 26.01
CA LYS A 194 -7.15 5.82 26.39
C LYS A 194 -5.88 5.55 25.57
N GLU A 195 -5.54 4.30 25.39
CA GLU A 195 -4.37 3.86 24.60
C GLU A 195 -4.47 4.34 23.16
N THR A 196 -5.58 4.04 22.47
CA THR A 196 -5.78 4.40 21.07
C THR A 196 -5.75 5.91 20.84
N ARG A 197 -6.40 6.68 21.70
CA ARG A 197 -6.37 8.15 21.61
C ARG A 197 -4.95 8.69 21.76
N HIS A 198 -4.20 8.16 22.72
CA HIS A 198 -2.81 8.55 22.94
C HIS A 198 -1.91 8.17 21.77
N TYR A 199 -2.10 6.97 21.22
CA TYR A 199 -1.41 6.48 20.03
C TYR A 199 -1.60 7.42 18.84
N VAL A 200 -2.87 7.72 18.50
CA VAL A 200 -3.20 8.62 17.37
C VAL A 200 -2.53 9.99 17.55
N GLN A 201 -2.59 10.56 18.76
CA GLN A 201 -1.95 11.84 19.04
C GLN A 201 -0.44 11.80 18.86
N LYS A 202 0.22 10.74 19.35
CA LYS A 202 1.67 10.56 19.23
C LYS A 202 2.09 10.45 17.77
N VAL A 203 1.44 9.57 16.98
CA VAL A 203 1.80 9.38 15.58
C VAL A 203 1.56 10.66 14.77
N ILE A 204 0.41 11.32 14.92
CA ILE A 204 0.13 12.57 14.20
C ILE A 204 1.12 13.68 14.55
N ARG A 205 1.48 13.80 15.83
CA ARG A 205 2.49 14.78 16.25
C ARG A 205 3.82 14.49 15.59
N ARG A 206 4.30 13.26 15.68
CA ARG A 206 5.59 12.87 15.10
C ARG A 206 5.61 13.01 13.58
N PHE A 207 4.56 12.59 12.92
CA PHE A 207 4.39 12.79 11.48
C PHE A 207 4.49 14.26 11.07
N LYS A 208 3.83 15.18 11.81
CA LYS A 208 3.92 16.61 11.54
C LYS A 208 5.32 17.18 11.78
N GLU A 209 6.03 16.68 12.76
CA GLU A 209 7.43 17.06 13.03
C GLU A 209 8.30 16.66 11.85
N LEU A 210 8.26 15.39 11.44
CA LEU A 210 9.05 14.86 10.32
C LEU A 210 8.78 15.56 8.99
N VAL A 211 7.53 15.96 8.73
CA VAL A 211 7.18 16.72 7.52
C VAL A 211 7.75 18.15 7.53
N ARG A 212 8.07 18.71 8.70
CA ARG A 212 8.61 20.07 8.84
C ARG A 212 10.12 20.08 8.92
N GLU A 213 10.76 18.97 9.20
CA GLU A 213 12.21 18.85 9.17
C GLU A 213 12.67 18.96 7.70
N PRO A 214 13.53 19.91 7.33
CA PRO A 214 14.02 20.13 5.96
C PRO A 214 14.93 19.03 5.48
#